data_41d05ebc7eadf1ebe5ecb9dfef064f22
#
_entry.id   41d05ebc7eadf1ebe5ecb9dfef064f22
#
_cell.length_a   1.000
_cell.length_b   1.000
_cell.length_c   1.000
_cell.angle_alpha   90.00
_cell.angle_beta   90.00
_cell.angle_gamma   90.00
#
_symmetry.space_group_name_H-M   'P 1'
#
loop_
_entity.id
_entity.type
_entity.pdbx_description
1 polymer ?
#
loop_
_entity_poly.entity_id
_entity_poly.type
_entity_poly.pdbx_seq_one_letter_code
_entity_poly.pdbx_strand_id
1 'polypeptide(L)'
;MNFGFIAAILTTSAFLPQALKTIQTRDTKSLSLMTFGLMFCGTICWFIHGLTIQDLAVIYANAITAIPLLIILVMKVIHMTKKST
;
A
#
# COMPACT_ATOMS: atom_id res chain seq x y z
N MET A 1 -7.80 -22.82 -8.00
CA MET A 1 -7.14 -21.49 -8.15
C MET A 1 -8.07 -20.56 -8.90
N ASN A 2 -8.26 -19.37 -8.41
CA ASN A 2 -9.18 -18.42 -9.03
C ASN A 2 -8.40 -17.19 -9.48
N PHE A 3 -9.07 -16.35 -10.28
CA PHE A 3 -8.44 -15.13 -10.78
C PHE A 3 -8.12 -14.13 -9.66
N GLY A 4 -8.90 -14.15 -8.58
CA GLY A 4 -8.63 -13.29 -7.44
C GLY A 4 -7.29 -13.60 -6.77
N PHE A 5 -6.99 -14.89 -6.61
CA PHE A 5 -5.71 -15.32 -6.07
C PHE A 5 -4.55 -14.89 -6.97
N ILE A 6 -4.69 -15.12 -8.27
CA ILE A 6 -3.67 -14.74 -9.25
C ILE A 6 -3.48 -13.23 -9.25
N ALA A 7 -4.58 -12.46 -9.26
CA ALA A 7 -4.52 -11.01 -9.25
C ALA A 7 -3.82 -10.49 -8.00
N ALA A 8 -4.11 -11.07 -6.84
CA ALA A 8 -3.49 -10.65 -5.58
C ALA A 8 -1.96 -10.83 -5.64
N ILE A 9 -1.49 -11.95 -6.16
CA ILE A 9 -0.05 -12.20 -6.30
C ILE A 9 0.57 -11.19 -7.26
N LEU A 10 -0.05 -11.01 -8.43
CA LEU A 10 0.51 -10.13 -9.46
C LEU A 10 0.57 -8.67 -9.00
N THR A 11 -0.52 -8.16 -8.44
CA THR A 11 -0.56 -6.75 -8.04
C THR A 11 0.36 -6.48 -6.86
N THR A 12 0.41 -7.37 -5.89
CA THR A 12 1.31 -7.23 -4.76
C THR A 12 2.76 -7.29 -5.21
N SER A 13 3.09 -8.24 -6.08
CA SER A 13 4.44 -8.39 -6.60
C SER A 13 4.88 -7.16 -7.41
N ALA A 14 3.97 -6.58 -8.17
CA ALA A 14 4.27 -5.39 -8.96
C ALA A 14 4.48 -4.17 -8.06
N PHE A 15 3.71 -4.05 -6.98
CA PHE A 15 3.76 -2.89 -6.10
C PHE A 15 4.99 -2.90 -5.18
N LEU A 16 5.37 -4.07 -4.66
CA LEU A 16 6.41 -4.15 -3.61
C LEU A 16 7.76 -3.57 -4.04
N PRO A 17 8.31 -3.88 -5.24
CA PRO A 17 9.59 -3.31 -5.61
C PRO A 17 9.57 -1.79 -5.65
N GLN A 18 8.49 -1.19 -6.17
CA GLN A 18 8.35 0.27 -6.23
C GLN A 18 8.24 0.87 -4.83
N ALA A 19 7.48 0.22 -3.96
CA ALA A 19 7.33 0.69 -2.59
C ALA A 19 8.65 0.63 -1.84
N LEU A 20 9.37 -0.47 -1.97
CA LEU A 20 10.67 -0.62 -1.31
C LEU A 20 11.67 0.41 -1.82
N LYS A 21 11.68 0.67 -3.12
CA LYS A 21 12.57 1.69 -3.69
C LYS A 21 12.26 3.06 -3.11
N THR A 22 10.98 3.41 -3.02
CA THR A 22 10.57 4.68 -2.44
C THR A 22 11.04 4.81 -0.99
N ILE A 23 10.87 3.75 -0.22
CA ILE A 23 11.30 3.75 1.19
C ILE A 23 12.81 3.89 1.30
N GLN A 24 13.56 3.17 0.48
CA GLN A 24 15.02 3.20 0.51
C GLN A 24 15.59 4.55 0.10
N THR A 25 15.03 5.15 -0.94
CA THR A 25 15.51 6.45 -1.43
C THR A 25 14.93 7.62 -0.67
N ARG A 26 13.86 7.40 0.07
CA ARG A 26 13.13 8.43 0.81
C ARG A 26 12.65 9.56 -0.09
N ASP A 27 12.42 9.26 -1.36
CA ASP A 27 11.97 10.25 -2.33
C ASP A 27 10.46 10.15 -2.49
N THR A 28 9.75 11.07 -1.82
CA THR A 28 8.30 11.12 -1.89
C THR A 28 7.78 12.37 -2.62
N LYS A 29 8.68 13.10 -3.29
CA LYS A 29 8.32 14.38 -3.90
C LYS A 29 7.21 14.25 -4.95
N SER A 30 7.30 13.21 -5.78
CA SER A 30 6.34 13.03 -6.87
C SER A 30 5.05 12.34 -6.43
N LEU A 31 4.96 11.92 -5.18
CA LEU A 31 3.82 11.16 -4.70
C LEU A 31 2.71 12.09 -4.23
N SER A 32 1.47 11.74 -4.57
CA SER A 32 0.30 12.47 -4.11
C SER A 32 -0.18 11.90 -2.79
N LEU A 33 -0.26 12.77 -1.78
CA LEU A 33 -0.77 12.35 -0.47
C LEU A 33 -2.20 11.83 -0.59
N MET A 34 -3.03 12.52 -1.39
CA MET A 34 -4.42 12.09 -1.58
C MET A 34 -4.48 10.70 -2.24
N THR A 35 -3.70 10.48 -3.29
CA THR A 35 -3.70 9.20 -3.98
C THR A 35 -3.28 8.07 -3.05
N PHE A 36 -2.19 8.26 -2.34
CA PHE A 36 -1.70 7.21 -1.44
C PHE A 36 -2.61 7.01 -0.24
N GLY A 37 -3.22 8.10 0.25
CA GLY A 37 -4.22 8.01 1.31
C GLY A 37 -5.43 7.18 0.88
N LEU A 38 -5.92 7.43 -0.33
CA LEU A 38 -7.04 6.67 -0.87
C LEU A 38 -6.67 5.20 -1.09
N MET A 39 -5.44 4.94 -1.58
CA MET A 39 -4.96 3.58 -1.74
C MET A 39 -4.90 2.85 -0.40
N PHE A 40 -4.41 3.52 0.63
CA PHE A 40 -4.32 2.91 1.95
C PHE A 40 -5.71 2.59 2.49
N CYS A 41 -6.65 3.54 2.39
CA CYS A 41 -8.02 3.32 2.83
C CYS A 41 -8.66 2.15 2.07
N GLY A 42 -8.48 2.10 0.77
CA GLY A 42 -9.00 1.00 -0.03
C GLY A 42 -8.40 -0.34 0.37
N THR A 43 -7.10 -0.34 0.64
CA THR A 43 -6.41 -1.55 1.08
C THR A 43 -6.95 -2.07 2.41
N ILE A 44 -7.21 -1.16 3.35
CA ILE A 44 -7.80 -1.54 4.63
C ILE A 44 -9.21 -2.09 4.43
N CYS A 45 -10.01 -1.46 3.58
CA CYS A 45 -11.36 -1.95 3.28
C CYS A 45 -11.31 -3.35 2.67
N TRP A 46 -10.40 -3.59 1.75
CA TRP A 46 -10.23 -4.91 1.15
C TRP A 46 -9.77 -5.94 2.18
N PHE A 47 -8.88 -5.54 3.09
CA PHE A 47 -8.44 -6.42 4.15
C PHE A 47 -9.62 -6.87 5.02
N ILE A 48 -10.46 -5.93 5.42
CA ILE A 48 -11.65 -6.23 6.22
C ILE A 48 -12.61 -7.13 5.44
N HIS A 49 -12.81 -6.82 4.16
CA HIS A 49 -13.64 -7.65 3.28
C HIS A 49 -13.11 -9.08 3.21
N GLY A 50 -11.78 -9.22 3.09
CA GLY A 50 -11.14 -10.52 3.07
C GLY A 50 -11.41 -11.32 4.34
N LEU A 51 -11.38 -10.65 5.49
CA LEU A 51 -11.71 -11.29 6.75
C LEU A 51 -13.17 -11.76 6.76
N THR A 52 -14.06 -10.95 6.22
CA THR A 52 -15.49 -11.25 6.19
C THR A 52 -15.78 -12.48 5.34
N ILE A 53 -15.15 -12.58 4.17
CA ILE A 53 -15.38 -13.73 3.26
C ILE A 53 -14.39 -14.86 3.50
N GLN A 54 -13.47 -14.70 4.44
CA GLN A 54 -12.45 -15.69 4.78
C GLN A 54 -11.59 -16.08 3.58
N ASP A 55 -11.18 -15.09 2.79
CA ASP A 55 -10.32 -15.29 1.64
C ASP A 55 -8.89 -14.94 2.02
N LEU A 56 -8.07 -15.97 2.20
CA LEU A 56 -6.68 -15.80 2.66
C LEU A 56 -5.85 -14.99 1.68
N ALA A 57 -6.08 -15.15 0.38
CA ALA A 57 -5.32 -14.40 -0.62
C ALA A 57 -5.57 -12.90 -0.48
N VAL A 58 -6.83 -12.50 -0.30
CA VAL A 58 -7.21 -11.10 -0.11
C VAL A 58 -6.65 -10.58 1.21
N ILE A 59 -6.74 -11.36 2.28
CA ILE A 59 -6.23 -10.96 3.59
C ILE A 59 -4.72 -10.68 3.52
N TYR A 60 -3.95 -11.65 3.03
CA TYR A 60 -2.49 -11.52 3.03
C TYR A 60 -2.01 -10.46 2.04
N ALA A 61 -2.58 -10.42 0.84
CA ALA A 61 -2.17 -9.43 -0.16
C ALA A 61 -2.35 -8.01 0.39
N ASN A 62 -3.47 -7.74 1.03
CA ASN A 62 -3.75 -6.40 1.53
C ASN A 62 -2.97 -6.09 2.81
N ALA A 63 -2.75 -7.07 3.68
CA ALA A 63 -1.90 -6.88 4.84
C ALA A 63 -0.47 -6.54 4.42
N ILE A 64 0.09 -7.28 3.47
CA ILE A 64 1.44 -7.06 2.98
C ILE A 64 1.55 -5.70 2.29
N THR A 65 0.54 -5.31 1.53
CA THR A 65 0.51 -4.02 0.84
C THR A 65 0.34 -2.85 1.81
N ALA A 66 -0.45 -3.03 2.86
CA ALA A 66 -0.73 -1.95 3.81
C ALA A 66 0.51 -1.48 4.55
N ILE A 67 1.43 -2.38 4.87
CA ILE A 67 2.62 -2.04 5.65
C ILE A 67 3.50 -1.01 4.91
N PRO A 68 3.97 -1.29 3.68
CA PRO A 68 4.78 -0.28 2.97
C PRO A 68 3.98 0.97 2.60
N LEU A 69 2.67 0.85 2.34
CA LEU A 69 1.85 2.02 2.09
C LEU A 69 1.81 2.94 3.30
N LEU A 70 1.66 2.38 4.49
CA LEU A 70 1.65 3.18 5.71
C LEU A 70 3.00 3.88 5.90
N ILE A 71 4.10 3.16 5.70
CA ILE A 71 5.43 3.74 5.83
C ILE A 71 5.60 4.91 4.87
N ILE A 72 5.21 4.74 3.60
CA ILE A 72 5.32 5.80 2.59
C ILE A 72 4.45 7.00 2.96
N LEU A 73 3.22 6.76 3.45
CA LEU A 73 2.34 7.84 3.86
C LEU A 73 2.93 8.66 5.01
N VAL A 74 3.48 7.97 6.02
CA VAL A 74 4.11 8.64 7.14
C VAL A 74 5.30 9.47 6.65
N MET A 75 6.14 8.90 5.78
CA MET A 75 7.26 9.63 5.19
C MET A 75 6.80 10.86 4.43
N LYS A 76 5.74 10.72 3.63
CA LYS A 76 5.22 11.84 2.85
C LYS A 76 4.75 12.97 3.76
N VAL A 77 4.01 12.63 4.81
CA VAL A 77 3.52 13.64 5.76
C VAL A 77 4.69 14.34 6.45
N ILE A 78 5.69 13.57 6.88
CA ILE A 78 6.87 14.14 7.52
C ILE A 78 7.59 15.08 6.57
N HIS A 79 7.79 14.67 5.32
CA HIS A 79 8.49 15.50 4.33
C HIS A 79 7.72 16.78 4.03
N MET A 80 6.40 16.72 3.96
CA MET A 80 5.58 17.91 3.74
C MET A 80 5.68 18.87 4.92
N THR A 81 5.67 18.35 6.14
CA THR A 81 5.79 19.16 7.34
C THR A 81 7.15 19.84 7.41
N LYS A 82 8.22 19.10 7.14
CA LYS A 82 9.58 19.66 7.15
C LYS A 82 9.78 20.70 6.06
N LYS A 83 9.17 20.45 4.89
CA LYS A 83 9.33 21.33 3.75
C LYS A 83 8.67 22.69 3.98
N SER A 84 7.64 22.71 4.80
CA SER A 84 6.94 23.96 5.10
C SER A 84 7.70 24.84 6.10
N THR A 85 8.73 24.29 6.71
CA THR A 85 9.61 25.07 7.60
C THR A 85 10.85 25.53 6.84
#